data_5e59b428539547d08a5266dd86295491
#
_entry.id   5e59b428539547d08a5266dd86295491
#
_cell.length_a   1.000
_cell.length_b   1.000
_cell.length_c   1.000
_cell.angle_alpha   90.00
_cell.angle_beta   90.00
_cell.angle_gamma   90.00
#
_symmetry.space_group_name_H-M   'P 1'
#
loop_
_entity.id
_entity.type
_entity.pdbx_description
1 polymer ?
#
loop_
_entity_poly.entity_id
_entity_poly.type
_entity_poly.pdbx_seq_one_letter_code
_entity_poly.pdbx_strand_id
1 'polypeptide(L)'
;LTDFYQIIHHVPASPSVRTLMQGWLIPKHFQGQLRMQEGITVNGHYLPMSAPVPADATVALHYQAPMPTIAPAPGATDIVYEDEQLLAINKPAGMKTHPNKASDTDTAIARIGQYLGQPAFITHRLDMATSGILLVAKDPLSQAIINRQLATKTAARTYTAMVDAAIPDCGTIDAPIGHMGNDTRRREVRSDGLPAVTHYQVLTRNAAYALVRLVLETGRTHQIRVHLAHIGFPIIGDPLYNQTPGPRMYLHATEMTLTRPFAPAQLKISCPPTDFMV
;
A
#
# COMPACT_ATOMS: atom_id res chain seq x y z
N LEU A 1 -22.29 11.91 3.38
CA LEU A 1 -22.06 10.48 3.11
C LEU A 1 -22.51 10.15 1.69
N THR A 2 -21.78 9.27 1.04
CA THR A 2 -22.08 8.76 -0.31
C THR A 2 -22.43 7.29 -0.22
N ASP A 3 -23.40 6.86 -1.02
CA ASP A 3 -23.78 5.45 -1.09
C ASP A 3 -22.79 4.68 -1.97
N PHE A 4 -22.40 3.50 -1.52
CA PHE A 4 -21.53 2.57 -2.22
C PHE A 4 -22.22 1.21 -2.36
N TYR A 5 -22.00 0.58 -3.51
CA TYR A 5 -22.55 -0.73 -3.84
C TYR A 5 -21.43 -1.65 -4.30
N GLN A 6 -21.42 -2.89 -3.78
CA GLN A 6 -20.55 -3.96 -4.23
C GLN A 6 -21.40 -5.19 -4.50
N ILE A 7 -21.21 -5.81 -5.67
CA ILE A 7 -21.87 -7.06 -6.01
C ILE A 7 -20.80 -8.12 -6.21
N ILE A 8 -20.86 -9.19 -5.44
CA ILE A 8 -19.91 -10.28 -5.45
C ILE A 8 -20.64 -11.55 -5.91
N HIS A 9 -20.27 -12.05 -7.07
CA HIS A 9 -20.82 -13.28 -7.64
C HIS A 9 -20.03 -14.51 -7.23
N HIS A 10 -20.65 -15.69 -7.29
CA HIS A 10 -20.00 -16.98 -7.06
C HIS A 10 -19.31 -17.08 -5.71
N VAL A 11 -19.98 -16.60 -4.66
CA VAL A 11 -19.44 -16.62 -3.31
C VAL A 11 -19.40 -18.07 -2.78
N PRO A 12 -18.30 -18.51 -2.13
CA PRO A 12 -18.24 -19.84 -1.54
C PRO A 12 -19.25 -20.01 -0.41
N ALA A 13 -19.70 -21.25 -0.15
CA ALA A 13 -20.54 -21.54 0.99
C ALA A 13 -19.89 -21.05 2.29
N SER A 14 -20.70 -20.48 3.17
CA SER A 14 -20.24 -20.02 4.46
C SER A 14 -21.23 -20.41 5.58
N PRO A 15 -20.73 -20.81 6.78
CA PRO A 15 -21.60 -21.15 7.92
C PRO A 15 -22.50 -20.01 8.35
N SER A 16 -22.09 -18.77 8.09
CA SER A 16 -22.91 -17.59 8.38
C SER A 16 -22.44 -16.38 7.55
N VAL A 17 -23.35 -15.42 7.36
CA VAL A 17 -23.03 -14.09 6.80
C VAL A 17 -21.89 -13.43 7.58
N ARG A 18 -21.88 -13.55 8.90
CA ARG A 18 -20.79 -13.04 9.75
C ARG A 18 -19.45 -13.67 9.41
N THR A 19 -19.39 -14.99 9.28
CA THR A 19 -18.15 -15.73 8.93
C THR A 19 -17.65 -15.32 7.56
N LEU A 20 -18.55 -15.17 6.58
CA LEU A 20 -18.20 -14.69 5.25
C LEU A 20 -17.53 -13.29 5.30
N MET A 21 -18.17 -12.33 5.99
CA MET A 21 -17.61 -10.98 6.13
C MET A 21 -16.27 -10.98 6.87
N GLN A 22 -16.08 -11.84 7.86
CA GLN A 22 -14.81 -12.01 8.57
C GLN A 22 -13.74 -12.60 7.65
N GLY A 23 -14.08 -13.57 6.83
CA GLY A 23 -13.21 -14.15 5.80
C GLY A 23 -12.75 -13.11 4.78
N TRP A 24 -13.60 -12.17 4.42
CA TRP A 24 -13.26 -11.02 3.57
C TRP A 24 -12.49 -9.92 4.31
N LEU A 25 -12.19 -10.10 5.59
CA LEU A 25 -11.49 -9.12 6.44
C LEU A 25 -12.25 -7.79 6.60
N ILE A 26 -13.57 -7.77 6.40
CA ILE A 26 -14.40 -6.57 6.61
C ILE A 26 -14.28 -6.11 8.06
N PRO A 27 -13.89 -4.83 8.33
CA PRO A 27 -13.76 -4.31 9.69
C PRO A 27 -15.11 -4.31 10.45
N LYS A 28 -15.03 -4.44 11.78
CA LYS A 28 -16.25 -4.54 12.64
C LYS A 28 -17.23 -3.38 12.47
N HIS A 29 -16.72 -2.15 12.24
CA HIS A 29 -17.61 -1.00 12.07
C HIS A 29 -18.45 -1.11 10.78
N PHE A 30 -17.86 -1.57 9.66
CA PHE A 30 -18.62 -1.85 8.43
C PHE A 30 -19.59 -3.03 8.61
N GLN A 31 -19.18 -4.10 9.31
CA GLN A 31 -20.09 -5.20 9.64
C GLN A 31 -21.29 -4.70 10.46
N GLY A 32 -21.05 -3.79 11.41
CA GLY A 32 -22.10 -3.13 12.18
C GLY A 32 -23.05 -2.29 11.32
N GLN A 33 -22.51 -1.48 10.43
CA GLN A 33 -23.29 -0.64 9.52
C GLN A 33 -24.16 -1.51 8.58
N LEU A 34 -23.55 -2.50 7.90
CA LEU A 34 -24.24 -3.41 7.00
C LEU A 34 -25.41 -4.15 7.71
N ARG A 35 -25.21 -4.55 8.99
CA ARG A 35 -26.26 -5.17 9.78
C ARG A 35 -27.40 -4.21 10.11
N MET A 36 -27.06 -2.98 10.58
CA MET A 36 -28.07 -2.04 11.06
C MET A 36 -28.91 -1.44 9.92
N GLN A 37 -28.33 -1.34 8.73
CA GLN A 37 -28.98 -0.79 7.55
C GLN A 37 -29.57 -1.87 6.63
N GLU A 38 -29.52 -3.16 7.06
CA GLU A 38 -29.88 -4.29 6.19
C GLU A 38 -29.17 -4.27 4.83
N GLY A 39 -27.97 -3.67 4.83
CA GLY A 39 -27.17 -3.39 3.64
C GLY A 39 -26.42 -4.61 3.08
N ILE A 40 -26.70 -5.83 3.56
CA ILE A 40 -26.15 -7.07 2.98
C ILE A 40 -27.30 -7.96 2.54
N THR A 41 -27.33 -8.31 1.26
CA THR A 41 -28.30 -9.26 0.70
C THR A 41 -27.59 -10.45 0.06
N VAL A 42 -28.22 -11.61 0.13
CA VAL A 42 -27.77 -12.85 -0.50
C VAL A 42 -28.87 -13.31 -1.46
N ASN A 43 -28.53 -13.46 -2.74
CA ASN A 43 -29.49 -13.74 -3.81
C ASN A 43 -30.71 -12.79 -3.79
N GLY A 44 -30.45 -11.50 -3.52
CA GLY A 44 -31.47 -10.45 -3.49
C GLY A 44 -32.27 -10.33 -2.18
N HIS A 45 -32.03 -11.19 -1.17
CA HIS A 45 -32.74 -11.19 0.10
C HIS A 45 -31.83 -10.85 1.27
N TYR A 46 -32.30 -10.00 2.20
CA TYR A 46 -31.59 -9.78 3.46
C TYR A 46 -31.54 -11.07 4.28
N LEU A 47 -30.36 -11.41 4.79
CA LEU A 47 -30.16 -12.52 5.71
C LEU A 47 -29.61 -12.03 7.05
N PRO A 48 -30.10 -12.58 8.18
CA PRO A 48 -29.48 -12.33 9.48
C PRO A 48 -28.01 -12.74 9.50
N MET A 49 -27.21 -12.09 10.35
CA MET A 49 -25.77 -12.36 10.47
C MET A 49 -25.40 -13.81 10.82
N SER A 50 -26.34 -14.56 11.44
CA SER A 50 -26.15 -15.98 11.77
C SER A 50 -26.61 -16.94 10.67
N ALA A 51 -27.28 -16.45 9.62
CA ALA A 51 -27.82 -17.31 8.57
C ALA A 51 -26.67 -17.85 7.68
N PRO A 52 -26.76 -19.10 7.23
CA PRO A 52 -25.81 -19.69 6.31
C PRO A 52 -25.89 -19.01 4.93
N VAL A 53 -24.77 -18.95 4.24
CA VAL A 53 -24.67 -18.48 2.85
C VAL A 53 -24.45 -19.69 1.96
N PRO A 54 -25.32 -19.95 0.97
CA PRO A 54 -25.16 -21.08 0.07
C PRO A 54 -23.94 -20.88 -0.85
N ALA A 55 -23.40 -21.98 -1.37
CA ALA A 55 -22.39 -21.91 -2.41
C ALA A 55 -22.97 -21.25 -3.67
N ASP A 56 -22.10 -20.60 -4.43
CA ASP A 56 -22.43 -19.93 -5.71
C ASP A 56 -23.46 -18.79 -5.57
N ALA A 57 -23.62 -18.26 -4.35
CA ALA A 57 -24.51 -17.14 -4.09
C ALA A 57 -23.96 -15.83 -4.67
N THR A 58 -24.90 -14.92 -4.99
CA THR A 58 -24.58 -13.50 -5.23
C THR A 58 -24.81 -12.72 -3.96
N VAL A 59 -23.78 -12.04 -3.47
CA VAL A 59 -23.86 -11.16 -2.30
C VAL A 59 -23.76 -9.70 -2.75
N ALA A 60 -24.74 -8.88 -2.37
CA ALA A 60 -24.67 -7.45 -2.58
C ALA A 60 -24.49 -6.72 -1.24
N LEU A 61 -23.60 -5.74 -1.24
CA LEU A 61 -23.29 -4.87 -0.10
C LEU A 61 -23.68 -3.44 -0.47
N HIS A 62 -24.50 -2.81 0.38
CA HIS A 62 -24.85 -1.39 0.31
C HIS A 62 -24.47 -0.72 1.61
N TYR A 63 -23.64 0.32 1.55
CA TYR A 63 -23.14 1.04 2.71
C TYR A 63 -22.85 2.51 2.39
N GLN A 64 -22.74 3.34 3.41
CA GLN A 64 -22.44 4.75 3.30
C GLN A 64 -21.05 5.07 3.86
N ALA A 65 -20.30 5.90 3.18
CA ALA A 65 -19.00 6.38 3.65
C ALA A 65 -18.72 7.81 3.14
N PRO A 66 -17.80 8.54 3.81
CA PRO A 66 -17.35 9.83 3.30
C PRO A 66 -16.49 9.67 2.04
N MET A 67 -16.65 10.60 1.10
CA MET A 67 -15.77 10.72 -0.06
C MET A 67 -14.55 11.58 0.29
N PRO A 68 -13.34 11.21 -0.20
CA PRO A 68 -12.19 12.09 -0.12
C PRO A 68 -12.42 13.39 -0.90
N THR A 69 -11.96 14.52 -0.37
CA THR A 69 -12.12 15.85 -0.97
C THR A 69 -10.88 16.31 -1.73
N ILE A 70 -10.19 15.39 -2.40
CA ILE A 70 -8.99 15.71 -3.18
C ILE A 70 -9.40 16.08 -4.60
N ALA A 71 -9.10 17.31 -5.00
CA ALA A 71 -9.38 17.76 -6.36
C ALA A 71 -8.54 16.96 -7.37
N PRO A 72 -9.13 16.53 -8.49
CA PRO A 72 -8.40 15.85 -9.55
C PRO A 72 -7.38 16.78 -10.20
N ALA A 73 -6.24 16.22 -10.65
CA ALA A 73 -5.19 16.95 -11.35
C ALA A 73 -4.87 16.29 -12.70
N PRO A 74 -4.67 17.09 -13.77
CA PRO A 74 -4.30 16.55 -15.06
C PRO A 74 -2.90 15.95 -15.04
N GLY A 75 -2.65 14.96 -15.89
CA GLY A 75 -1.34 14.35 -16.07
C GLY A 75 -1.45 12.85 -16.35
N ALA A 76 -0.41 12.32 -16.99
CA ALA A 76 -0.34 10.89 -17.29
C ALA A 76 -0.22 10.08 -16.00
N THR A 77 -0.85 8.91 -16.00
CA THR A 77 -0.80 7.92 -14.92
C THR A 77 -0.35 6.60 -15.53
N ASP A 78 0.80 6.10 -15.09
CA ASP A 78 1.35 4.81 -15.54
C ASP A 78 0.69 3.69 -14.73
N ILE A 79 -0.34 3.06 -15.33
CA ILE A 79 -1.14 2.02 -14.67
C ILE A 79 -0.45 0.67 -14.84
N VAL A 80 -0.18 -0.01 -13.74
CA VAL A 80 0.43 -1.34 -13.72
C VAL A 80 -0.56 -2.45 -13.37
N TYR A 81 -1.69 -2.11 -12.78
CA TYR A 81 -2.79 -3.03 -12.49
C TYR A 81 -4.10 -2.29 -12.28
N GLU A 82 -5.20 -2.86 -12.75
CA GLU A 82 -6.55 -2.35 -12.49
C GLU A 82 -7.57 -3.49 -12.51
N ASP A 83 -8.48 -3.48 -11.53
CA ASP A 83 -9.72 -4.27 -11.51
C ASP A 83 -10.88 -3.43 -10.96
N GLU A 84 -12.00 -4.07 -10.62
CA GLU A 84 -13.19 -3.37 -10.12
C GLU A 84 -12.95 -2.66 -8.77
N GLN A 85 -12.10 -3.21 -7.89
CA GLN A 85 -11.87 -2.74 -6.53
C GLN A 85 -10.57 -1.96 -6.37
N LEU A 86 -9.56 -2.24 -7.18
CA LEU A 86 -8.19 -1.78 -6.96
C LEU A 86 -7.61 -1.15 -8.23
N LEU A 87 -6.71 -0.19 -8.04
CA LEU A 87 -5.84 0.34 -9.07
C LEU A 87 -4.44 0.50 -8.50
N ALA A 88 -3.43 0.07 -9.25
CA ALA A 88 -2.03 0.31 -8.92
C ALA A 88 -1.33 1.06 -10.05
N ILE A 89 -0.54 2.04 -9.69
CA ILE A 89 0.27 2.83 -10.62
C ILE A 89 1.75 2.64 -10.33
N ASN A 90 2.59 2.86 -11.35
CA ASN A 90 4.01 3.11 -11.19
C ASN A 90 4.20 4.61 -10.86
N LYS A 91 4.21 4.95 -9.58
CA LYS A 91 4.40 6.34 -9.16
C LYS A 91 5.81 6.80 -9.52
N PRO A 92 6.01 7.90 -10.25
CA PRO A 92 7.35 8.42 -10.51
C PRO A 92 8.01 8.95 -9.24
N ALA A 93 9.35 8.95 -9.21
CA ALA A 93 10.11 9.70 -8.21
C ALA A 93 9.86 11.20 -8.35
N GLY A 94 9.89 11.93 -7.22
CA GLY A 94 9.60 13.37 -7.20
C GLY A 94 8.11 13.72 -7.03
N MET A 95 7.19 12.77 -7.23
CA MET A 95 5.75 12.99 -7.05
C MET A 95 5.31 12.64 -5.64
N LYS A 96 4.54 13.52 -4.99
CA LYS A 96 3.88 13.23 -3.70
C LYS A 96 2.76 12.21 -3.88
N THR A 97 2.56 11.35 -2.89
CA THR A 97 1.42 10.42 -2.88
C THR A 97 0.10 11.19 -2.72
N HIS A 98 0.04 12.12 -1.76
CA HIS A 98 -1.15 12.93 -1.45
C HIS A 98 -0.72 14.34 -1.02
N PRO A 99 -1.64 15.32 -1.02
CA PRO A 99 -1.36 16.66 -0.54
C PRO A 99 -0.95 16.67 0.94
N ASN A 100 0.15 17.35 1.28
CA ASN A 100 0.52 17.68 2.66
C ASN A 100 0.04 19.08 3.06
N LYS A 101 -0.25 19.92 2.06
CA LYS A 101 -0.76 21.29 2.21
C LYS A 101 -1.66 21.61 1.01
N ALA A 102 -2.53 22.61 1.14
CA ALA A 102 -3.49 23.00 0.10
C ALA A 102 -2.86 23.34 -1.26
N SER A 103 -1.61 23.83 -1.26
CA SER A 103 -0.88 24.12 -2.51
C SER A 103 -0.32 22.90 -3.25
N ASP A 104 -0.41 21.71 -2.68
CA ASP A 104 0.03 20.46 -3.32
C ASP A 104 -1.09 19.92 -4.20
N THR A 105 -1.25 20.49 -5.38
CA THR A 105 -2.34 20.12 -6.30
C THR A 105 -1.97 18.94 -7.20
N ASP A 106 -0.70 18.81 -7.60
CA ASP A 106 -0.22 17.72 -8.45
C ASP A 106 0.36 16.58 -7.58
N THR A 107 -0.48 15.60 -7.29
CA THR A 107 -0.12 14.42 -6.50
C THR A 107 -0.62 13.14 -7.18
N ALA A 108 -0.02 11.99 -6.84
CA ALA A 108 -0.43 10.71 -7.40
C ALA A 108 -1.94 10.46 -7.23
N ILE A 109 -2.49 10.71 -6.03
CA ILE A 109 -3.91 10.49 -5.77
C ILE A 109 -4.82 11.46 -6.57
N ALA A 110 -4.38 12.69 -6.82
CA ALA A 110 -5.13 13.65 -7.62
C ALA A 110 -5.17 13.24 -9.10
N ARG A 111 -4.05 12.76 -9.66
CA ARG A 111 -4.01 12.21 -11.03
C ARG A 111 -4.81 10.92 -11.18
N ILE A 112 -4.75 10.03 -10.17
CA ILE A 112 -5.58 8.83 -10.15
C ILE A 112 -7.07 9.21 -10.12
N GLY A 113 -7.46 10.19 -9.31
CA GLY A 113 -8.84 10.69 -9.26
C GLY A 113 -9.30 11.23 -10.61
N GLN A 114 -8.44 11.94 -11.35
CA GLN A 114 -8.71 12.40 -12.72
C GLN A 114 -8.92 11.23 -13.68
N TYR A 115 -8.05 10.20 -13.59
CA TYR A 115 -8.16 9.01 -14.44
C TYR A 115 -9.46 8.22 -14.19
N LEU A 116 -9.82 8.01 -12.92
CA LEU A 116 -11.01 7.26 -12.53
C LEU A 116 -12.32 8.06 -12.69
N GLY A 117 -12.26 9.39 -12.87
CA GLY A 117 -13.44 10.26 -12.84
C GLY A 117 -14.10 10.36 -11.46
N GLN A 118 -13.45 9.85 -10.43
CA GLN A 118 -13.89 9.87 -9.02
C GLN A 118 -12.70 9.83 -8.06
N PRO A 119 -12.84 10.28 -6.81
CA PRO A 119 -11.81 10.16 -5.82
C PRO A 119 -11.42 8.70 -5.55
N ALA A 120 -10.12 8.45 -5.40
CA ALA A 120 -9.59 7.16 -4.99
C ALA A 120 -9.23 7.13 -3.51
N PHE A 121 -9.17 5.93 -2.92
CA PHE A 121 -8.96 5.70 -1.50
C PHE A 121 -7.55 5.17 -1.26
N ILE A 122 -6.73 5.94 -0.53
CA ILE A 122 -5.32 5.62 -0.29
C ILE A 122 -5.21 4.42 0.65
N THR A 123 -4.51 3.36 0.22
CA THR A 123 -4.25 2.18 1.06
C THR A 123 -2.89 2.26 1.77
N HIS A 124 -1.90 2.84 1.13
CA HIS A 124 -0.57 3.10 1.68
C HIS A 124 0.06 4.31 1.00
N ARG A 125 1.24 4.70 1.45
CA ARG A 125 1.96 5.82 0.86
C ARG A 125 3.40 5.44 0.51
N LEU A 126 3.93 6.11 -0.51
CA LEU A 126 5.35 6.16 -0.83
C LEU A 126 5.87 7.57 -0.53
N ASP A 127 7.13 7.67 -0.14
CA ASP A 127 7.79 8.98 -0.03
C ASP A 127 7.84 9.67 -1.40
N MET A 128 7.95 10.98 -1.41
CA MET A 128 8.01 11.76 -2.64
C MET A 128 9.13 11.27 -3.56
N ALA A 129 10.31 11.00 -3.02
CA ALA A 129 11.48 10.55 -3.78
C ALA A 129 11.43 9.05 -4.16
N THR A 130 10.57 8.23 -3.55
CA THR A 130 10.40 6.81 -3.85
C THR A 130 9.51 6.63 -5.07
N SER A 131 9.91 5.78 -6.01
CA SER A 131 9.10 5.37 -7.17
C SER A 131 8.47 3.98 -7.01
N GLY A 132 7.64 3.57 -7.98
CA GLY A 132 7.08 2.22 -8.06
C GLY A 132 5.65 2.09 -7.59
N ILE A 133 5.25 0.86 -7.24
CA ILE A 133 3.86 0.49 -7.00
C ILE A 133 3.23 1.33 -5.88
N LEU A 134 2.23 2.12 -6.26
CA LEU A 134 1.29 2.77 -5.36
C LEU A 134 -0.10 2.17 -5.61
N LEU A 135 -0.60 1.43 -4.63
CA LEU A 135 -1.92 0.80 -4.67
C LEU A 135 -2.96 1.70 -4.02
N VAL A 136 -4.09 1.88 -4.69
CA VAL A 136 -5.28 2.55 -4.15
C VAL A 136 -6.50 1.64 -4.30
N ALA A 137 -7.52 1.87 -3.49
CA ALA A 137 -8.83 1.26 -3.66
C ALA A 137 -9.79 2.22 -4.37
N LYS A 138 -10.76 1.67 -5.09
CA LYS A 138 -11.80 2.44 -5.78
C LYS A 138 -13.02 2.71 -4.90
N ASP A 139 -13.07 2.05 -3.73
CA ASP A 139 -14.13 2.21 -2.73
C ASP A 139 -13.58 2.09 -1.30
N PRO A 140 -14.29 2.64 -0.29
CA PRO A 140 -13.83 2.68 1.10
C PRO A 140 -13.81 1.30 1.79
N LEU A 141 -14.63 0.34 1.37
CA LEU A 141 -14.64 -0.99 1.98
C LEU A 141 -13.43 -1.81 1.51
N SER A 142 -13.12 -1.76 0.22
CA SER A 142 -11.88 -2.33 -0.34
C SER A 142 -10.64 -1.69 0.29
N GLN A 143 -10.62 -0.36 0.48
CA GLN A 143 -9.56 0.32 1.22
C GLN A 143 -9.38 -0.27 2.63
N ALA A 144 -10.49 -0.44 3.36
CA ALA A 144 -10.46 -0.95 4.73
C ALA A 144 -9.95 -2.39 4.80
N ILE A 145 -10.32 -3.24 3.82
CA ILE A 145 -9.83 -4.61 3.69
C ILE A 145 -8.32 -4.63 3.43
N ILE A 146 -7.83 -3.83 2.49
CA ILE A 146 -6.39 -3.74 2.17
C ILE A 146 -5.60 -3.19 3.36
N ASN A 147 -6.10 -2.13 4.02
CA ASN A 147 -5.46 -1.57 5.22
C ASN A 147 -5.35 -2.61 6.34
N ARG A 148 -6.34 -3.49 6.49
CA ARG A 148 -6.29 -4.59 7.46
C ARG A 148 -5.24 -5.61 7.08
N GLN A 149 -5.12 -6.00 5.81
CA GLN A 149 -4.07 -6.92 5.35
C GLN A 149 -2.67 -6.35 5.60
N LEU A 150 -2.47 -5.06 5.35
CA LEU A 150 -1.21 -4.38 5.65
C LEU A 150 -0.92 -4.34 7.17
N ALA A 151 -1.92 -4.09 8.00
CA ALA A 151 -1.78 -4.04 9.45
C ALA A 151 -1.51 -5.42 10.07
N THR A 152 -2.11 -6.49 9.52
CA THR A 152 -1.89 -7.89 9.96
C THR A 152 -0.73 -8.57 9.28
N LYS A 153 0.02 -7.87 8.43
CA LYS A 153 1.20 -8.36 7.67
C LYS A 153 0.85 -9.55 6.73
N THR A 154 -0.40 -9.64 6.30
CA THR A 154 -0.82 -10.64 5.29
C THR A 154 -0.66 -10.13 3.87
N ALA A 155 -0.45 -8.81 3.69
CA ALA A 155 0.03 -8.23 2.44
C ALA A 155 1.54 -7.96 2.55
N ALA A 156 2.30 -8.37 1.54
CA ALA A 156 3.75 -8.19 1.46
C ALA A 156 4.12 -7.09 0.46
N ARG A 157 5.14 -6.31 0.80
CA ARG A 157 5.71 -5.27 -0.07
C ARG A 157 7.20 -5.51 -0.22
N THR A 158 7.65 -5.57 -1.46
CA THR A 158 9.05 -5.72 -1.82
C THR A 158 9.53 -4.45 -2.50
N TYR A 159 10.72 -4.03 -2.13
CA TYR A 159 11.38 -2.87 -2.71
C TYR A 159 12.73 -3.29 -3.32
N THR A 160 13.20 -2.49 -4.24
CA THR A 160 14.56 -2.56 -4.77
C THR A 160 15.24 -1.23 -4.51
N ALA A 161 16.48 -1.29 -4.01
CA ALA A 161 17.30 -0.09 -3.81
C ALA A 161 18.70 -0.29 -4.37
N MET A 162 19.37 0.79 -4.69
CA MET A 162 20.79 0.81 -5.05
C MET A 162 21.60 1.43 -3.91
N VAL A 163 22.60 0.71 -3.46
CA VAL A 163 23.48 1.09 -2.35
C VAL A 163 24.94 0.85 -2.71
N ASP A 164 25.88 1.19 -1.82
CA ASP A 164 27.29 0.88 -2.00
C ASP A 164 27.53 -0.63 -2.16
N ALA A 165 28.49 -1.00 -3.02
CA ALA A 165 28.83 -2.40 -3.33
C ALA A 165 29.36 -3.19 -2.13
N ALA A 166 29.89 -2.53 -1.10
CA ALA A 166 30.45 -3.18 0.09
C ALA A 166 29.40 -3.72 1.07
N ILE A 167 28.12 -3.51 0.81
CA ILE A 167 27.05 -4.06 1.66
C ILE A 167 27.15 -5.60 1.75
N PRO A 168 26.97 -6.24 2.91
CA PRO A 168 26.88 -7.70 3.03
C PRO A 168 25.79 -8.30 2.15
N ASP A 169 25.93 -9.56 1.73
CA ASP A 169 25.03 -10.20 0.76
C ASP A 169 23.58 -10.28 1.21
N CYS A 170 23.35 -10.39 2.50
CA CYS A 170 22.00 -10.35 3.09
C CYS A 170 22.09 -9.92 4.57
N GLY A 171 20.93 -9.51 5.10
CA GLY A 171 20.83 -9.17 6.51
C GLY A 171 19.43 -8.80 6.94
N THR A 172 19.28 -8.69 8.27
CA THR A 172 18.07 -8.17 8.92
C THR A 172 18.45 -6.96 9.75
N ILE A 173 17.72 -5.87 9.57
CA ILE A 173 17.87 -4.66 10.36
C ILE A 173 16.64 -4.57 11.26
N ASP A 174 16.81 -4.92 12.53
CA ASP A 174 15.79 -4.82 13.57
C ASP A 174 16.18 -3.66 14.50
N ALA A 175 15.65 -2.48 14.18
CA ALA A 175 16.04 -1.26 14.89
C ALA A 175 14.86 -0.28 14.97
N PRO A 176 14.47 0.17 16.17
CA PRO A 176 13.32 1.07 16.34
C PRO A 176 13.58 2.44 15.71
N ILE A 177 12.54 3.03 15.11
CA ILE A 177 12.61 4.32 14.39
C ILE A 177 11.78 5.38 15.08
N GLY A 178 12.39 6.55 15.32
CA GLY A 178 11.75 7.73 15.90
C GLY A 178 12.03 9.01 15.09
N HIS A 179 11.60 10.13 15.62
CA HIS A 179 11.92 11.45 15.06
C HIS A 179 13.38 11.82 15.36
N MET A 180 14.03 12.47 14.40
CA MET A 180 15.39 12.98 14.60
C MET A 180 15.35 14.35 15.29
N GLY A 181 15.47 14.35 16.61
CA GLY A 181 15.43 15.59 17.40
C GLY A 181 14.22 16.47 17.04
N ASN A 182 14.47 17.74 16.73
CA ASN A 182 13.46 18.70 16.30
C ASN A 182 13.19 18.73 14.77
N ASP A 183 13.91 17.94 13.96
CA ASP A 183 13.65 17.87 12.52
C ASP A 183 12.48 16.92 12.23
N THR A 184 11.32 17.51 12.00
CA THR A 184 10.08 16.77 11.72
C THR A 184 10.12 15.99 10.40
N ARG A 185 11.08 16.30 9.50
CA ARG A 185 11.23 15.65 8.19
C ARG A 185 12.07 14.39 8.26
N ARG A 186 13.01 14.30 9.24
CA ARG A 186 13.96 13.20 9.35
C ARG A 186 13.55 12.22 10.43
N ARG A 187 13.97 10.99 10.23
CA ARG A 187 13.84 9.89 11.20
C ARG A 187 15.22 9.34 11.51
N GLU A 188 15.37 8.71 12.65
CA GLU A 188 16.59 8.04 13.06
C GLU A 188 16.31 6.76 13.84
N VAL A 189 17.26 5.87 13.91
CA VAL A 189 17.22 4.73 14.83
C VAL A 189 17.42 5.26 16.25
N ARG A 190 16.48 4.94 17.14
CA ARG A 190 16.55 5.33 18.56
C ARG A 190 15.77 4.35 19.43
N SER A 191 16.24 4.10 20.64
CA SER A 191 15.71 3.08 21.54
C SER A 191 14.26 3.30 21.98
N ASP A 192 13.79 4.54 22.01
CA ASP A 192 12.41 4.92 22.33
C ASP A 192 11.51 5.03 21.08
N GLY A 193 12.01 4.63 19.90
CA GLY A 193 11.29 4.63 18.64
C GLY A 193 10.26 3.51 18.52
N LEU A 194 9.51 3.52 17.43
CA LEU A 194 8.57 2.45 17.11
C LEU A 194 9.31 1.25 16.49
N PRO A 195 9.00 0.00 16.87
CA PRO A 195 9.62 -1.20 16.31
C PRO A 195 9.56 -1.21 14.79
N ALA A 196 10.69 -1.53 14.17
CA ALA A 196 10.82 -1.58 12.71
C ALA A 196 11.79 -2.69 12.30
N VAL A 197 11.39 -3.52 11.33
CA VAL A 197 12.19 -4.64 10.82
C VAL A 197 12.21 -4.61 9.30
N THR A 198 13.43 -4.66 8.75
CA THR A 198 13.72 -4.70 7.30
C THR A 198 14.68 -5.84 7.01
N HIS A 199 14.31 -6.72 6.09
CA HIS A 199 15.20 -7.76 5.56
C HIS A 199 15.74 -7.28 4.20
N TYR A 200 17.01 -7.55 3.93
CA TYR A 200 17.59 -7.27 2.61
C TYR A 200 18.41 -8.44 2.08
N GLN A 201 18.51 -8.49 0.75
CA GLN A 201 19.33 -9.44 0.02
C GLN A 201 19.89 -8.77 -1.22
N VAL A 202 21.19 -8.91 -1.47
CA VAL A 202 21.83 -8.45 -2.70
C VAL A 202 21.34 -9.32 -3.87
N LEU A 203 20.85 -8.67 -4.92
CA LEU A 203 20.43 -9.31 -6.17
C LEU A 203 21.60 -9.39 -7.17
N THR A 204 22.31 -8.30 -7.31
CA THR A 204 23.48 -8.16 -8.17
C THR A 204 24.37 -7.03 -7.67
N ARG A 205 25.65 -7.03 -8.02
CA ARG A 205 26.57 -5.94 -7.74
C ARG A 205 27.63 -5.79 -8.83
N ASN A 206 28.14 -4.58 -8.96
CA ASN A 206 29.34 -4.27 -9.73
C ASN A 206 30.41 -3.70 -8.80
N ALA A 207 31.47 -3.06 -9.35
CA ALA A 207 32.56 -2.50 -8.54
C ALA A 207 32.13 -1.32 -7.64
N ALA A 208 31.04 -0.60 -7.97
CA ALA A 208 30.61 0.61 -7.28
C ALA A 208 29.31 0.44 -6.49
N TYR A 209 28.35 -0.34 -6.99
CA TYR A 209 27.01 -0.42 -6.47
C TYR A 209 26.51 -1.85 -6.32
N ALA A 210 25.60 -2.06 -5.36
CA ALA A 210 24.79 -3.26 -5.21
C ALA A 210 23.31 -2.92 -5.38
N LEU A 211 22.60 -3.75 -6.11
CA LEU A 211 21.15 -3.75 -6.17
C LEU A 211 20.62 -4.70 -5.10
N VAL A 212 19.84 -4.18 -4.18
CA VAL A 212 19.32 -4.94 -3.04
C VAL A 212 17.80 -5.05 -3.10
N ARG A 213 17.29 -6.26 -2.87
CA ARG A 213 15.89 -6.53 -2.61
C ARG A 213 15.62 -6.33 -1.13
N LEU A 214 14.54 -5.62 -0.79
CA LEU A 214 14.16 -5.37 0.59
C LEU A 214 12.72 -5.82 0.84
N VAL A 215 12.50 -6.47 1.96
CA VAL A 215 11.18 -6.91 2.43
C VAL A 215 10.92 -6.31 3.81
N LEU A 216 9.71 -5.75 3.98
CA LEU A 216 9.33 -5.05 5.19
C LEU A 216 8.36 -5.87 6.03
N GLU A 217 8.67 -6.07 7.33
CA GLU A 217 7.66 -6.52 8.29
C GLU A 217 6.82 -5.38 8.87
N THR A 218 7.35 -4.17 8.83
CA THR A 218 6.71 -2.95 9.34
C THR A 218 6.73 -1.86 8.26
N GLY A 219 6.00 -0.77 8.45
CA GLY A 219 5.93 0.32 7.46
C GLY A 219 6.07 1.69 8.12
N ARG A 220 7.23 1.96 8.78
CA ARG A 220 7.49 3.26 9.40
C ARG A 220 7.93 4.28 8.36
N THR A 221 7.69 5.56 8.65
CA THR A 221 8.15 6.66 7.78
C THR A 221 9.65 6.57 7.55
N HIS A 222 10.09 6.61 6.29
CA HIS A 222 11.48 6.51 5.87
C HIS A 222 12.20 5.20 6.28
N GLN A 223 11.48 4.14 6.64
CA GLN A 223 12.07 2.95 7.29
C GLN A 223 13.28 2.39 6.53
N ILE A 224 13.14 2.06 5.24
CA ILE A 224 14.23 1.52 4.43
C ILE A 224 15.42 2.47 4.41
N ARG A 225 15.15 3.76 4.21
CA ARG A 225 16.15 4.82 4.11
C ARG A 225 16.97 4.96 5.39
N VAL A 226 16.27 5.00 6.54
CA VAL A 226 16.89 5.08 7.87
C VAL A 226 17.68 3.81 8.19
N HIS A 227 17.11 2.64 7.93
CA HIS A 227 17.75 1.37 8.23
C HIS A 227 19.04 1.16 7.43
N LEU A 228 19.00 1.40 6.11
CA LEU A 228 20.20 1.28 5.28
C LEU A 228 21.27 2.31 5.67
N ALA A 229 20.88 3.54 5.98
CA ALA A 229 21.81 4.56 6.47
C ALA A 229 22.40 4.19 7.85
N HIS A 230 21.61 3.59 8.75
CA HIS A 230 22.04 3.16 10.08
C HIS A 230 23.14 2.10 10.01
N ILE A 231 23.06 1.18 9.06
CA ILE A 231 24.11 0.15 8.87
C ILE A 231 25.27 0.61 7.98
N GLY A 232 25.33 1.91 7.62
CA GLY A 232 26.42 2.52 6.85
C GLY A 232 26.29 2.43 5.33
N PHE A 233 25.16 1.93 4.80
CA PHE A 233 24.91 1.79 3.36
C PHE A 233 23.68 2.59 2.90
N PRO A 234 23.70 3.93 2.99
CA PRO A 234 22.57 4.75 2.59
C PRO A 234 22.25 4.57 1.11
N ILE A 235 20.97 4.73 0.76
CA ILE A 235 20.49 4.62 -0.62
C ILE A 235 21.16 5.68 -1.48
N ILE A 236 21.66 5.30 -2.65
CA ILE A 236 22.28 6.21 -3.61
C ILE A 236 21.27 7.29 -4.03
N GLY A 237 21.70 8.56 -3.96
CA GLY A 237 20.87 9.72 -4.29
C GLY A 237 19.78 10.06 -3.27
N ASP A 238 19.82 9.48 -2.05
CA ASP A 238 18.88 9.87 -0.98
C ASP A 238 19.17 11.30 -0.50
N PRO A 239 18.24 12.25 -0.67
CA PRO A 239 18.51 13.66 -0.35
C PRO A 239 18.58 13.97 1.15
N LEU A 240 18.18 13.02 2.03
CA LEU A 240 18.15 13.23 3.48
C LEU A 240 19.17 12.39 4.25
N TYR A 241 19.52 11.20 3.74
CA TYR A 241 20.32 10.22 4.47
C TYR A 241 21.62 9.87 3.77
N ASN A 242 21.85 10.32 2.52
CA ASN A 242 23.11 10.15 1.79
C ASN A 242 23.72 11.52 1.48
N GLN A 243 25.03 11.66 1.70
CA GLN A 243 25.77 12.88 1.34
C GLN A 243 26.17 12.90 -0.13
N THR A 244 26.18 11.73 -0.78
CA THR A 244 26.52 11.62 -2.21
C THR A 244 25.28 11.96 -3.05
N PRO A 245 25.30 13.07 -3.81
CA PRO A 245 24.19 13.44 -4.66
C PRO A 245 24.01 12.44 -5.80
N GLY A 246 22.79 12.33 -6.30
CA GLY A 246 22.45 11.51 -7.46
C GLY A 246 21.29 12.16 -8.23
N PRO A 247 21.02 11.72 -9.46
CA PRO A 247 19.94 12.27 -10.28
C PRO A 247 18.58 12.03 -9.65
N ARG A 248 18.45 10.98 -8.83
CA ARG A 248 17.27 10.64 -8.04
C ARG A 248 17.65 9.71 -6.88
N MET A 249 16.74 9.52 -5.93
CA MET A 249 16.86 8.45 -4.95
C MET A 249 16.53 7.11 -5.61
N TYR A 250 17.46 6.15 -5.57
CA TYR A 250 17.28 4.84 -6.17
C TYR A 250 16.60 3.88 -5.18
N LEU A 251 15.33 4.16 -4.87
CA LEU A 251 14.42 3.32 -4.11
C LEU A 251 13.11 3.15 -4.89
N HIS A 252 12.71 1.92 -5.12
CA HIS A 252 11.56 1.57 -5.93
C HIS A 252 10.70 0.48 -5.27
N ALA A 253 9.40 0.68 -5.18
CA ALA A 253 8.44 -0.33 -4.75
C ALA A 253 8.19 -1.30 -5.91
N THR A 254 8.83 -2.47 -5.87
CA THR A 254 8.95 -3.38 -7.02
C THR A 254 7.82 -4.40 -7.08
N GLU A 255 7.36 -4.89 -5.92
CA GLU A 255 6.35 -5.94 -5.89
C GLU A 255 5.41 -5.76 -4.70
N MET A 256 4.15 -6.10 -4.91
CA MET A 256 3.14 -6.17 -3.85
C MET A 256 2.33 -7.47 -4.01
N THR A 257 2.19 -8.21 -2.92
CA THR A 257 1.36 -9.43 -2.86
C THR A 257 0.28 -9.24 -1.79
N LEU A 258 -0.95 -9.52 -2.13
CA LEU A 258 -2.11 -9.37 -1.24
C LEU A 258 -3.24 -10.34 -1.64
N THR A 259 -4.23 -10.52 -0.79
CA THR A 259 -5.47 -11.21 -1.15
C THR A 259 -6.45 -10.18 -1.73
N ARG A 260 -7.08 -10.49 -2.86
CA ARG A 260 -8.11 -9.61 -3.47
C ARG A 260 -9.25 -9.34 -2.48
N PRO A 261 -9.80 -8.14 -2.41
CA PRO A 261 -11.05 -7.92 -1.70
C PRO A 261 -12.15 -8.86 -2.21
N PHE A 262 -12.93 -9.41 -1.30
CA PHE A 262 -14.08 -10.28 -1.57
C PHE A 262 -13.80 -11.60 -2.30
N ALA A 263 -12.55 -11.93 -2.58
CA ALA A 263 -12.15 -13.16 -3.26
C ALA A 263 -11.01 -13.88 -2.52
N PRO A 264 -11.00 -15.22 -2.47
CA PRO A 264 -9.91 -15.98 -1.83
C PRO A 264 -8.65 -16.08 -2.71
N ALA A 265 -8.51 -15.24 -3.73
CA ALA A 265 -7.42 -15.29 -4.69
C ALA A 265 -6.29 -14.34 -4.31
N GLN A 266 -5.06 -14.82 -4.37
CA GLN A 266 -3.87 -13.98 -4.24
C GLN A 266 -3.68 -13.13 -5.50
N LEU A 267 -3.32 -11.87 -5.29
CA LEU A 267 -2.92 -10.93 -6.31
C LEU A 267 -1.45 -10.57 -6.09
N LYS A 268 -0.65 -10.76 -7.14
CA LYS A 268 0.73 -10.31 -7.19
C LYS A 268 0.85 -9.23 -8.26
N ILE A 269 1.25 -8.03 -7.86
CA ILE A 269 1.53 -6.90 -8.75
C ILE A 269 3.03 -6.72 -8.80
N SER A 270 3.60 -6.60 -9.99
CA SER A 270 5.04 -6.42 -10.20
C SER A 270 5.29 -5.22 -11.12
N CYS A 271 6.26 -4.39 -10.73
CA CYS A 271 6.70 -3.23 -11.48
C CYS A 271 8.21 -3.06 -11.23
N PRO A 272 9.09 -3.74 -12.00
CA PRO A 272 10.53 -3.62 -11.82
C PRO A 272 11.02 -2.22 -12.23
N PRO A 273 12.07 -1.67 -11.56
CA PRO A 273 12.67 -0.41 -11.99
C PRO A 273 13.35 -0.58 -13.35
N THR A 274 13.22 0.42 -14.21
CA THR A 274 13.80 0.39 -15.57
C THR A 274 15.13 1.18 -15.67
N ASP A 275 15.46 1.96 -14.66
CA ASP A 275 16.58 2.88 -14.62
C ASP A 275 17.64 2.54 -13.54
N PHE A 276 17.55 1.37 -12.91
CA PHE A 276 18.55 0.87 -11.97
C PHE A 276 19.57 0.00 -12.72
N MET A 277 20.68 0.63 -13.11
CA MET A 277 21.76 -0.06 -13.82
C MET A 277 22.89 -0.40 -12.84
N VAL A 278 23.12 -1.69 -12.63
CA VAL A 278 24.21 -2.26 -11.82
C VAL A 278 24.96 -3.32 -12.62
#